data_624f306990f9664e1f270da28f639759
#
_entry.id   624f306990f9664e1f270da28f639759
#
_cell.length_a   1.000
_cell.length_b   1.000
_cell.length_c   1.000
_cell.angle_alpha   90.00
_cell.angle_beta   90.00
_cell.angle_gamma   90.00
#
_symmetry.space_group_name_H-M   'P 1'
#
loop_
_entity.id
_entity.type
_entity.pdbx_description
1 polymer ?
#
loop_
_entity_poly.entity_id
_entity_poly.type
_entity_poly.pdbx_seq_one_letter_code
_entity_poly.pdbx_strand_id
1 'polypeptide(L)'
;LSHKSVHAEFAAAKRHIGRYANQNYTLPQTYIQTKTGTYRKLLWPEWVKQQRVSWHGVDYMYHQNRSLQDEVRDYCETLAGVDDSIGRILDYLEAEDLSDSTLVIYMGDNGFSWGEHGLIDKRHFYEESGKVPLLMRYPDGITGEQTVDALIDNSDLAPTILDFAGLEAPEHFVGQSICKVLNNKQPETWREYIFYEYYWEYDYPMTPTTFGIRDAQFKYIRYHGIWDRNELYDLQNDPHEMYNLIESPKHQSRIKAMAEKLYDWLDSTNGMQIPLKRTVKHRWGDFLHPDQY
;
A
#
# COMPACT_ATOMS: atom_id res chain seq x y z
N LEU A 1 -9.69 -12.03 12.06
CA LEU A 1 -10.81 -11.09 12.06
C LEU A 1 -10.57 -10.07 10.94
N SER A 2 -11.58 -9.82 10.09
CA SER A 2 -11.51 -8.82 9.02
C SER A 2 -12.61 -7.79 9.22
N HIS A 3 -12.22 -6.52 9.36
CA HIS A 3 -13.16 -5.41 9.45
C HIS A 3 -13.53 -4.91 8.04
N LYS A 4 -14.80 -4.54 7.81
CA LYS A 4 -15.19 -3.80 6.61
C LYS A 4 -14.61 -2.38 6.64
N SER A 5 -14.54 -1.79 7.80
CA SER A 5 -13.84 -0.51 8.05
C SER A 5 -12.32 -0.74 7.93
N VAL A 6 -11.60 0.16 7.37
CA VAL A 6 -11.94 1.55 7.02
C VAL A 6 -12.17 1.77 5.52
N HIS A 7 -12.67 0.80 4.78
CA HIS A 7 -12.96 0.98 3.36
C HIS A 7 -14.11 1.99 3.18
N ALA A 8 -14.06 2.81 2.12
CA ALA A 8 -15.16 3.71 1.76
C ALA A 8 -16.49 2.89 1.56
N GLU A 9 -17.63 3.45 1.92
CA GLU A 9 -17.86 4.77 2.47
C GLU A 9 -17.48 4.81 3.96
N PHE A 10 -16.88 5.92 4.40
CA PHE A 10 -16.38 6.08 5.77
C PHE A 10 -17.52 6.38 6.74
N ALA A 11 -18.17 5.31 7.20
CA ALA A 11 -19.32 5.40 8.13
C ALA A 11 -18.89 5.13 9.55
N ALA A 12 -18.63 6.19 10.31
CA ALA A 12 -18.23 6.10 11.70
C ALA A 12 -19.34 5.56 12.60
N ALA A 13 -18.96 4.82 13.63
CA ALA A 13 -19.89 4.47 14.70
C ALA A 13 -20.41 5.75 15.39
N LYS A 14 -21.70 5.77 15.77
CA LYS A 14 -22.35 6.98 16.33
C LYS A 14 -21.58 7.64 17.47
N ARG A 15 -20.91 6.85 18.32
CA ARG A 15 -20.11 7.33 19.46
C ARG A 15 -18.82 8.06 19.04
N HIS A 16 -18.39 7.93 17.80
CA HIS A 16 -17.17 8.55 17.30
C HIS A 16 -17.43 9.73 16.37
N ILE A 17 -18.69 9.94 15.94
CA ILE A 17 -19.05 11.09 15.09
C ILE A 17 -18.74 12.39 15.83
N GLY A 18 -17.97 13.27 15.17
CA GLY A 18 -17.53 14.55 15.72
C GLY A 18 -16.27 14.48 16.59
N ARG A 19 -15.68 13.30 16.79
CA ARG A 19 -14.46 13.13 17.62
C ARG A 19 -13.29 14.01 17.13
N TYR A 20 -13.19 14.21 15.82
CA TYR A 20 -12.14 15.00 15.19
C TYR A 20 -12.63 16.32 14.57
N ALA A 21 -13.82 16.80 14.97
CA ALA A 21 -14.44 17.99 14.38
C ALA A 21 -13.57 19.26 14.44
N ASN A 22 -12.71 19.38 15.47
CA ASN A 22 -11.81 20.51 15.68
C ASN A 22 -10.37 20.24 15.20
N GLN A 23 -10.13 19.11 14.55
CA GLN A 23 -8.81 18.77 14.03
C GLN A 23 -8.71 19.17 12.56
N ASN A 24 -7.54 19.69 12.18
CA ASN A 24 -7.24 20.02 10.79
C ASN A 24 -6.25 19.00 10.24
N TYR A 25 -6.53 18.50 9.05
CA TYR A 25 -5.61 17.69 8.30
C TYR A 25 -4.55 18.58 7.62
N THR A 26 -3.29 18.29 7.87
CA THR A 26 -2.20 18.98 7.20
C THR A 26 -1.96 18.33 5.84
N LEU A 27 -2.13 19.10 4.78
CA LEU A 27 -1.90 18.59 3.42
C LEU A 27 -0.46 18.11 3.25
N PRO A 28 -0.25 16.97 2.58
CA PRO A 28 1.09 16.44 2.32
C PRO A 28 1.91 17.37 1.42
N GLN A 29 3.24 17.29 1.53
CA GLN A 29 4.13 18.11 0.70
C GLN A 29 3.95 17.85 -0.79
N THR A 30 3.61 16.62 -1.16
CA THR A 30 3.31 16.19 -2.52
C THR A 30 1.92 16.61 -3.02
N TYR A 31 1.10 17.24 -2.15
CA TYR A 31 -0.15 17.86 -2.55
C TYR A 31 0.13 19.14 -3.35
N ILE A 32 0.42 18.99 -4.63
CA ILE A 32 0.81 20.11 -5.50
C ILE A 32 -0.37 20.50 -6.38
N GLN A 33 -0.69 21.79 -6.38
CA GLN A 33 -1.74 22.30 -7.25
C GLN A 33 -1.33 22.19 -8.72
N THR A 34 -2.21 21.67 -9.56
CA THR A 34 -2.00 21.44 -11.00
C THR A 34 -1.60 22.68 -11.79
N LYS A 35 -1.98 23.87 -11.31
CA LYS A 35 -1.75 25.16 -12.00
C LYS A 35 -0.31 25.66 -11.93
N THR A 36 0.55 25.11 -11.10
CA THR A 36 1.87 25.70 -10.80
C THR A 36 2.99 25.33 -11.77
N GLY A 37 2.77 24.41 -12.69
CA GLY A 37 3.84 23.89 -13.58
C GLY A 37 4.93 23.11 -12.86
N THR A 38 4.80 22.91 -11.55
CA THR A 38 5.75 22.23 -10.68
C THR A 38 5.94 20.77 -11.08
N TYR A 39 4.88 20.08 -11.52
CA TYR A 39 4.94 18.71 -12.00
C TYR A 39 6.03 18.46 -13.04
N ARG A 40 6.26 19.43 -13.97
CA ARG A 40 7.30 19.29 -14.99
C ARG A 40 8.70 19.27 -14.39
N LYS A 41 8.93 20.06 -13.33
CA LYS A 41 10.21 20.14 -12.63
C LYS A 41 10.48 18.91 -11.78
N LEU A 42 9.41 18.27 -11.27
CA LEU A 42 9.47 17.07 -10.45
C LEU A 42 9.58 15.79 -11.29
N LEU A 43 9.37 15.88 -12.60
CA LEU A 43 9.41 14.77 -13.56
C LEU A 43 8.39 13.66 -13.24
N TRP A 44 7.29 13.98 -12.57
CA TRP A 44 6.24 13.00 -12.31
C TRP A 44 5.56 12.55 -13.61
N PRO A 45 5.07 11.29 -13.67
CA PRO A 45 4.36 10.76 -14.84
C PRO A 45 3.10 11.59 -15.16
N GLU A 46 2.69 11.57 -16.41
CA GLU A 46 1.50 12.31 -16.86
C GLU A 46 0.22 11.70 -16.31
N TRP A 47 0.18 10.37 -16.14
CA TRP A 47 -0.98 9.68 -15.58
C TRP A 47 -1.33 10.18 -14.16
N VAL A 48 -0.35 10.54 -13.33
CA VAL A 48 -0.58 11.08 -11.98
C VAL A 48 -1.38 12.38 -12.04
N LYS A 49 -1.08 13.27 -13.01
CA LYS A 49 -1.85 14.50 -13.21
C LYS A 49 -3.26 14.23 -13.73
N GLN A 50 -3.39 13.25 -14.63
CA GLN A 50 -4.68 12.85 -15.16
C GLN A 50 -5.55 12.20 -14.10
N GLN A 51 -4.96 11.39 -13.25
CA GLN A 51 -5.65 10.77 -12.11
C GLN A 51 -6.21 11.81 -11.14
N ARG A 52 -5.51 12.94 -10.94
CA ARG A 52 -5.92 14.00 -10.03
C ARG A 52 -7.33 14.53 -10.26
N VAL A 53 -7.77 14.59 -11.52
CA VAL A 53 -9.12 15.07 -11.91
C VAL A 53 -10.11 13.93 -12.11
N SER A 54 -9.72 12.69 -11.75
CA SER A 54 -10.58 11.52 -11.79
C SER A 54 -11.26 11.27 -10.43
N TRP A 55 -12.06 10.23 -10.38
CA TRP A 55 -12.69 9.76 -9.14
C TRP A 55 -11.68 9.55 -7.98
N HIS A 56 -10.47 9.09 -8.29
CA HIS A 56 -9.42 8.81 -7.33
C HIS A 56 -8.37 9.93 -7.22
N GLY A 57 -8.74 11.12 -7.59
CA GLY A 57 -7.93 12.32 -7.44
C GLY A 57 -8.60 13.36 -6.57
N VAL A 58 -7.79 14.22 -5.96
CA VAL A 58 -8.24 15.23 -5.00
C VAL A 58 -9.13 16.31 -5.58
N ASP A 59 -9.09 16.51 -6.92
CA ASP A 59 -9.88 17.56 -7.60
C ASP A 59 -11.30 17.09 -7.99
N TYR A 60 -11.57 15.77 -7.95
CA TYR A 60 -12.88 15.20 -8.27
C TYR A 60 -13.24 13.97 -7.43
N MET A 61 -12.86 14.00 -6.20
CA MET A 61 -12.87 12.94 -5.20
C MET A 61 -14.26 12.30 -5.05
N TYR A 62 -14.36 11.01 -5.38
CA TYR A 62 -15.58 10.19 -5.30
C TYR A 62 -16.84 10.83 -5.92
N HIS A 63 -16.70 11.76 -6.87
CA HIS A 63 -17.78 12.55 -7.44
C HIS A 63 -18.59 13.32 -6.39
N GLN A 64 -17.99 13.63 -5.26
CA GLN A 64 -18.66 14.32 -4.17
C GLN A 64 -18.18 15.77 -4.04
N ASN A 65 -19.07 16.65 -3.64
CA ASN A 65 -18.73 18.02 -3.33
C ASN A 65 -18.33 18.13 -1.85
N ARG A 66 -17.30 17.38 -1.46
CA ARG A 66 -16.74 17.36 -0.11
C ARG A 66 -15.27 17.74 -0.14
N SER A 67 -14.77 18.26 0.96
CA SER A 67 -13.35 18.56 1.08
C SER A 67 -12.55 17.31 1.47
N LEU A 68 -11.28 17.25 1.06
CA LEU A 68 -10.35 16.22 1.53
C LEU A 68 -10.28 16.20 3.08
N GLN A 69 -10.38 17.37 3.71
CA GLN A 69 -10.42 17.51 5.17
C GLN A 69 -11.59 16.74 5.79
N ASP A 70 -12.77 16.80 5.19
CA ASP A 70 -13.95 16.11 5.71
C ASP A 70 -13.85 14.60 5.52
N GLU A 71 -13.32 14.16 4.38
CA GLU A 71 -13.09 12.73 4.10
C GLU A 71 -12.06 12.11 5.05
N VAL A 72 -10.95 12.81 5.29
CA VAL A 72 -9.94 12.35 6.26
C VAL A 72 -10.50 12.29 7.68
N ARG A 73 -11.36 13.25 8.04
CA ARG A 73 -12.03 13.25 9.35
C ARG A 73 -12.93 12.02 9.51
N ASP A 74 -13.79 11.76 8.52
CA ASP A 74 -14.70 10.61 8.54
C ASP A 74 -13.93 9.27 8.55
N TYR A 75 -12.82 9.21 7.82
CA TYR A 75 -11.90 8.08 7.87
C TYR A 75 -11.35 7.86 9.28
N CYS A 76 -10.82 8.90 9.93
CA CYS A 76 -10.28 8.80 11.28
C CYS A 76 -11.36 8.41 12.32
N GLU A 77 -12.58 8.96 12.17
CA GLU A 77 -13.71 8.60 13.04
C GLU A 77 -14.14 7.13 12.83
N THR A 78 -14.06 6.65 11.60
CA THR A 78 -14.33 5.24 11.27
C THR A 78 -13.24 4.32 11.86
N LEU A 79 -11.97 4.73 11.77
CA LEU A 79 -10.83 4.00 12.32
C LEU A 79 -10.91 3.86 13.84
N ALA A 80 -11.44 4.86 14.55
CA ALA A 80 -11.67 4.77 15.98
C ALA A 80 -12.61 3.62 16.38
N GLY A 81 -13.54 3.24 15.51
CA GLY A 81 -14.39 2.06 15.72
C GLY A 81 -13.65 0.73 15.53
N VAL A 82 -12.62 0.70 14.70
CA VAL A 82 -11.71 -0.47 14.56
C VAL A 82 -10.87 -0.61 15.82
N ASP A 83 -10.32 0.49 16.31
CA ASP A 83 -9.54 0.55 17.55
C ASP A 83 -10.32 -0.01 18.74
N ASP A 84 -11.57 0.42 18.94
CA ASP A 84 -12.48 -0.16 19.97
C ASP A 84 -12.67 -1.68 19.81
N SER A 85 -12.74 -2.15 18.58
CA SER A 85 -12.92 -3.59 18.30
C SER A 85 -11.68 -4.40 18.66
N ILE A 86 -10.49 -3.85 18.37
CA ILE A 86 -9.21 -4.45 18.74
C ILE A 86 -9.08 -4.49 20.26
N GLY A 87 -9.38 -3.37 20.96
CA GLY A 87 -9.37 -3.31 22.41
C GLY A 87 -10.19 -4.44 23.05
N ARG A 88 -11.45 -4.63 22.61
CA ARG A 88 -12.29 -5.72 23.10
C ARG A 88 -11.74 -7.12 22.89
N ILE A 89 -11.00 -7.34 21.82
CA ILE A 89 -10.35 -8.64 21.57
C ILE A 89 -9.19 -8.84 22.54
N LEU A 90 -8.37 -7.80 22.75
CA LEU A 90 -7.26 -7.86 23.71
C LEU A 90 -7.75 -8.06 25.13
N ASP A 91 -8.81 -7.34 25.54
CA ASP A 91 -9.46 -7.52 26.85
C ASP A 91 -9.99 -8.95 27.04
N TYR A 92 -10.58 -9.54 26.00
CA TYR A 92 -11.06 -10.92 26.02
C TYR A 92 -9.91 -11.93 26.18
N LEU A 93 -8.81 -11.75 25.45
CA LEU A 93 -7.63 -12.62 25.57
C LEU A 93 -7.04 -12.57 27.00
N GLU A 94 -7.02 -11.38 27.59
CA GLU A 94 -6.55 -11.20 28.96
C GLU A 94 -7.51 -11.88 29.97
N ALA A 95 -8.81 -11.68 29.83
CA ALA A 95 -9.81 -12.27 30.72
C ALA A 95 -9.85 -13.80 30.71
N GLU A 96 -9.46 -14.40 29.59
CA GLU A 96 -9.42 -15.86 29.39
C GLU A 96 -8.01 -16.48 29.60
N ASP A 97 -7.04 -15.70 30.11
CA ASP A 97 -5.63 -16.13 30.28
C ASP A 97 -4.97 -16.63 28.98
N LEU A 98 -5.39 -16.07 27.81
CA LEU A 98 -4.89 -16.44 26.48
C LEU A 98 -3.85 -15.46 25.93
N SER A 99 -3.60 -14.35 26.62
CA SER A 99 -2.75 -13.27 26.12
C SER A 99 -1.33 -13.70 25.77
N ASP A 100 -0.74 -14.58 26.57
CA ASP A 100 0.66 -15.02 26.38
C ASP A 100 0.79 -16.10 25.31
N SER A 101 -0.24 -16.92 25.15
CA SER A 101 -0.25 -18.05 24.20
C SER A 101 -0.88 -17.71 22.83
N THR A 102 -1.29 -16.46 22.59
CA THR A 102 -1.94 -16.05 21.36
C THR A 102 -1.02 -15.13 20.55
N LEU A 103 -0.73 -15.51 19.31
CA LEU A 103 -0.09 -14.63 18.34
C LEU A 103 -1.13 -13.63 17.81
N VAL A 104 -0.94 -12.37 18.14
CA VAL A 104 -1.75 -11.25 17.63
C VAL A 104 -0.99 -10.52 16.54
N ILE A 105 -1.59 -10.40 15.37
CA ILE A 105 -1.05 -9.65 14.22
C ILE A 105 -2.06 -8.57 13.85
N TYR A 106 -1.63 -7.31 13.83
CA TYR A 106 -2.37 -6.20 13.26
C TYR A 106 -1.66 -5.69 12.00
N MET A 107 -2.39 -5.63 10.90
CA MET A 107 -1.88 -5.08 9.64
C MET A 107 -3.00 -4.49 8.79
N GLY A 108 -2.62 -3.62 7.84
CA GLY A 108 -3.47 -3.24 6.71
C GLY A 108 -3.28 -4.19 5.52
N ASP A 109 -4.30 -4.35 4.70
CA ASP A 109 -4.24 -5.09 3.42
C ASP A 109 -3.51 -4.29 2.33
N ASN A 110 -3.65 -2.98 2.37
CA ASN A 110 -2.95 -1.98 1.56
C ASN A 110 -2.89 -0.65 2.31
N GLY A 111 -2.00 0.24 1.88
CA GLY A 111 -2.01 1.62 2.30
C GLY A 111 -3.06 2.44 1.54
N PHE A 112 -3.02 3.77 1.69
CA PHE A 112 -3.94 4.67 0.99
C PHE A 112 -3.37 6.10 0.94
N SER A 113 -3.44 6.76 -0.21
CA SER A 113 -3.06 8.17 -0.34
C SER A 113 -4.20 9.08 0.07
N TRP A 114 -3.88 10.04 0.92
CA TRP A 114 -4.79 11.09 1.37
C TRP A 114 -4.36 12.47 0.87
N GLY A 115 -4.15 12.55 -0.44
CA GLY A 115 -3.74 13.78 -1.12
C GLY A 115 -2.29 13.77 -1.57
N GLU A 116 -1.50 12.78 -1.16
CA GLU A 116 -0.14 12.60 -1.67
C GLU A 116 -0.18 12.44 -3.19
N HIS A 117 0.72 13.11 -3.88
CA HIS A 117 0.76 13.21 -5.34
C HIS A 117 -0.55 13.72 -5.99
N GLY A 118 -1.49 14.23 -5.19
CA GLY A 118 -2.82 14.61 -5.61
C GLY A 118 -3.80 13.43 -5.76
N LEU A 119 -3.47 12.28 -5.17
CA LEU A 119 -4.23 11.04 -5.25
C LEU A 119 -5.03 10.78 -3.97
N ILE A 120 -6.12 10.03 -4.11
CA ILE A 120 -6.90 9.39 -3.06
C ILE A 120 -7.13 7.94 -3.48
N ASP A 121 -6.07 7.16 -3.52
CA ASP A 121 -6.09 5.81 -4.08
C ASP A 121 -5.04 4.92 -3.42
N LYS A 122 -5.05 3.65 -3.80
CA LYS A 122 -4.19 2.58 -3.32
C LYS A 122 -3.61 1.71 -4.46
N ARG A 123 -3.82 2.10 -5.72
CA ARG A 123 -3.46 1.33 -6.93
C ARG A 123 -2.14 1.79 -7.54
N HIS A 124 -1.20 2.22 -6.72
CA HIS A 124 0.11 2.70 -7.14
C HIS A 124 1.18 2.31 -6.12
N PHE A 125 2.43 2.44 -6.47
CA PHE A 125 3.53 1.96 -5.63
C PHE A 125 4.22 3.07 -4.81
N TYR A 126 3.61 4.26 -4.66
CA TYR A 126 4.12 5.24 -3.67
C TYR A 126 3.99 4.69 -2.25
N GLU A 127 4.85 5.15 -1.33
CA GLU A 127 4.95 4.59 0.03
C GLU A 127 3.59 4.57 0.74
N GLU A 128 2.76 5.59 0.57
CA GLU A 128 1.44 5.69 1.23
C GLU A 128 0.48 4.58 0.81
N SER A 129 0.62 4.06 -0.40
CA SER A 129 -0.18 2.94 -0.91
C SER A 129 0.50 1.60 -0.69
N GLY A 130 1.82 1.53 -0.92
CA GLY A 130 2.58 0.28 -0.89
C GLY A 130 2.98 -0.16 0.51
N LYS A 131 3.14 0.77 1.46
CA LYS A 131 3.59 0.48 2.82
C LYS A 131 2.40 0.42 3.78
N VAL A 132 2.32 -0.66 4.56
CA VAL A 132 1.26 -0.89 5.54
C VAL A 132 1.84 -1.01 6.95
N PRO A 133 1.07 -0.68 8.00
CA PRO A 133 1.48 -1.00 9.35
C PRO A 133 1.49 -2.52 9.54
N LEU A 134 2.50 -3.02 10.26
CA LEU A 134 2.57 -4.38 10.75
C LEU A 134 3.02 -4.37 12.21
N LEU A 135 2.14 -4.79 13.09
CA LEU A 135 2.41 -4.95 14.52
C LEU A 135 2.16 -6.40 14.91
N MET A 136 3.08 -6.95 15.68
CA MET A 136 2.98 -8.33 16.15
C MET A 136 3.21 -8.40 17.66
N ARG A 137 2.41 -9.21 18.34
CA ARG A 137 2.57 -9.53 19.76
C ARG A 137 2.42 -11.02 19.97
N TYR A 138 3.42 -11.64 20.56
CA TYR A 138 3.39 -13.02 21.03
C TYR A 138 4.43 -13.18 22.15
N PRO A 139 4.06 -13.02 23.42
CA PRO A 139 4.98 -13.02 24.56
C PRO A 139 5.85 -14.25 24.64
N ASP A 140 5.33 -15.44 24.32
CA ASP A 140 6.08 -16.68 24.33
C ASP A 140 7.14 -16.82 23.21
N GLY A 141 7.08 -15.98 22.16
CA GLY A 141 7.98 -16.10 21.00
C GLY A 141 8.64 -14.80 20.55
N ILE A 142 8.12 -13.62 20.93
CA ILE A 142 8.66 -12.31 20.57
C ILE A 142 9.15 -11.61 21.83
N THR A 143 10.46 -11.40 21.92
CA THR A 143 11.08 -10.85 23.12
C THR A 143 11.03 -9.32 23.17
N GLY A 144 10.28 -8.78 24.13
CA GLY A 144 10.25 -7.35 24.43
C GLY A 144 9.73 -6.46 23.29
N GLU A 145 9.86 -5.15 23.48
CA GLU A 145 9.57 -4.16 22.43
C GLU A 145 10.76 -4.09 21.46
N GLN A 146 10.47 -4.23 20.17
CA GLN A 146 11.49 -4.13 19.12
C GLN A 146 10.93 -3.55 17.84
N THR A 147 11.78 -2.88 17.07
CA THR A 147 11.51 -2.46 15.69
C THR A 147 12.38 -3.29 14.75
N VAL A 148 11.79 -3.78 13.66
CA VAL A 148 12.48 -4.58 12.65
C VAL A 148 12.51 -3.78 11.36
N ASP A 149 13.71 -3.41 10.90
CA ASP A 149 13.94 -2.62 9.68
C ASP A 149 14.12 -3.48 8.42
N ALA A 150 14.03 -4.81 8.55
CA ALA A 150 14.12 -5.72 7.41
C ALA A 150 12.96 -5.49 6.44
N LEU A 151 13.23 -5.68 5.15
CA LEU A 151 12.20 -5.63 4.11
C LEU A 151 11.25 -6.82 4.24
N ILE A 152 10.00 -6.54 4.60
CA ILE A 152 8.94 -7.53 4.82
C ILE A 152 7.80 -7.20 3.88
N ASP A 153 7.19 -8.20 3.27
CA ASP A 153 5.98 -8.06 2.49
C ASP A 153 4.85 -8.98 3.00
N ASN A 154 3.63 -8.78 2.51
CA ASN A 154 2.46 -9.53 2.98
C ASN A 154 2.49 -11.02 2.66
N SER A 155 3.32 -11.48 1.71
CA SER A 155 3.52 -12.90 1.44
C SER A 155 4.23 -13.63 2.58
N ASP A 156 4.91 -12.89 3.47
CA ASP A 156 5.65 -13.42 4.62
C ASP A 156 4.74 -13.85 5.78
N LEU A 157 3.49 -13.38 5.81
CA LEU A 157 2.59 -13.67 6.93
C LEU A 157 2.22 -15.14 7.04
N ALA A 158 1.87 -15.77 5.92
CA ALA A 158 1.46 -17.18 5.93
C ALA A 158 2.58 -18.11 6.42
N PRO A 159 3.82 -18.04 5.89
CA PRO A 159 4.93 -18.84 6.44
C PRO A 159 5.28 -18.47 7.87
N THR A 160 5.10 -17.21 8.30
CA THR A 160 5.31 -16.79 9.69
C THR A 160 4.31 -17.42 10.65
N ILE A 161 3.03 -17.45 10.28
CA ILE A 161 1.98 -18.08 11.11
C ILE A 161 2.26 -19.59 11.25
N LEU A 162 2.64 -20.25 10.16
CA LEU A 162 3.00 -21.67 10.20
C LEU A 162 4.23 -21.92 11.09
N ASP A 163 5.25 -21.10 11.00
CA ASP A 163 6.47 -21.19 11.80
C ASP A 163 6.17 -21.05 13.30
N PHE A 164 5.37 -20.05 13.71
CA PHE A 164 4.90 -19.94 15.09
C PHE A 164 4.03 -21.12 15.56
N ALA A 165 3.35 -21.78 14.63
CA ALA A 165 2.58 -23.00 14.91
C ALA A 165 3.44 -24.28 14.93
N GLY A 166 4.75 -24.18 14.66
CA GLY A 166 5.66 -25.31 14.57
C GLY A 166 5.44 -26.19 13.31
N LEU A 167 4.89 -25.60 12.25
CA LEU A 167 4.61 -26.26 10.97
C LEU A 167 5.55 -25.74 9.87
N GLU A 168 5.90 -26.61 8.95
CA GLU A 168 6.70 -26.24 7.78
C GLU A 168 5.83 -25.53 6.73
N ALA A 169 6.36 -24.46 6.14
CA ALA A 169 5.70 -23.79 5.03
C ALA A 169 5.85 -24.61 3.74
N PRO A 170 4.78 -24.74 2.93
CA PRO A 170 4.84 -25.40 1.63
C PRO A 170 5.88 -24.75 0.70
N GLU A 171 6.57 -25.57 -0.12
CA GLU A 171 7.63 -25.12 -1.03
C GLU A 171 7.18 -24.03 -2.04
N HIS A 172 5.92 -24.02 -2.39
CA HIS A 172 5.38 -23.02 -3.33
C HIS A 172 5.11 -21.64 -2.72
N PHE A 173 5.34 -21.46 -1.42
CA PHE A 173 5.24 -20.14 -0.78
C PHE A 173 6.43 -19.28 -1.19
N VAL A 174 6.18 -18.10 -1.72
CA VAL A 174 7.23 -17.14 -2.13
C VAL A 174 7.74 -16.31 -0.97
N GLY A 175 6.93 -16.14 0.09
CA GLY A 175 7.29 -15.42 1.30
C GLY A 175 8.23 -16.18 2.20
N GLN A 176 8.84 -15.49 3.17
CA GLN A 176 9.73 -16.03 4.18
C GLN A 176 9.20 -15.75 5.58
N SER A 177 9.39 -16.69 6.52
CA SER A 177 9.00 -16.45 7.90
C SER A 177 9.73 -15.25 8.51
N ILE A 178 8.97 -14.31 9.07
CA ILE A 178 9.47 -13.12 9.79
C ILE A 178 10.23 -13.56 11.07
N CYS A 179 9.98 -14.75 11.60
CA CYS A 179 10.70 -15.30 12.77
C CYS A 179 12.22 -15.28 12.59
N LYS A 180 12.70 -15.27 11.33
CA LYS A 180 14.14 -15.19 11.01
C LYS A 180 14.76 -13.84 11.36
N VAL A 181 13.97 -12.77 11.41
CA VAL A 181 14.44 -11.39 11.68
C VAL A 181 13.93 -10.82 13.01
N LEU A 182 13.09 -11.58 13.74
CA LEU A 182 12.64 -11.20 15.08
C LEU A 182 13.74 -11.43 16.13
N ASN A 183 13.56 -10.83 17.31
CA ASN A 183 14.43 -10.98 18.47
C ASN A 183 15.89 -10.60 18.17
N ASN A 184 16.08 -9.51 17.41
CA ASN A 184 17.39 -9.00 16.99
C ASN A 184 18.24 -10.01 16.18
N LYS A 185 17.62 -11.01 15.59
CA LYS A 185 18.29 -11.91 14.66
C LYS A 185 18.67 -11.16 13.39
N GLN A 186 19.88 -11.33 12.95
CA GLN A 186 20.38 -10.84 11.68
C GLN A 186 20.73 -12.05 10.82
N PRO A 187 19.81 -12.56 10.00
CA PRO A 187 20.11 -13.70 9.14
C PRO A 187 21.18 -13.33 8.11
N GLU A 188 22.09 -14.25 7.82
CA GLU A 188 23.10 -14.04 6.76
C GLU A 188 22.46 -13.79 5.40
N THR A 189 21.27 -14.30 5.22
CA THR A 189 20.49 -14.14 3.98
C THR A 189 19.08 -13.69 4.32
N TRP A 190 18.79 -12.45 4.01
CA TRP A 190 17.44 -11.88 3.96
C TRP A 190 17.26 -11.19 2.61
N ARG A 191 16.01 -11.00 2.18
CA ARG A 191 15.75 -10.33 0.90
C ARG A 191 16.30 -8.90 0.88
N GLU A 192 16.90 -8.54 -0.23
CA GLU A 192 17.36 -7.17 -0.49
C GLU A 192 16.30 -6.34 -1.19
N TYR A 193 15.29 -6.98 -1.78
CA TYR A 193 14.27 -6.34 -2.61
C TYR A 193 12.87 -6.83 -2.26
N ILE A 194 11.89 -5.94 -2.39
CA ILE A 194 10.49 -6.27 -2.52
C ILE A 194 10.00 -5.82 -3.89
N PHE A 195 8.98 -6.53 -4.41
CA PHE A 195 8.43 -6.32 -5.73
C PHE A 195 6.95 -5.94 -5.62
N TYR A 196 6.47 -5.22 -6.62
CA TYR A 196 5.10 -4.76 -6.70
C TYR A 196 4.56 -5.00 -8.09
N GLU A 197 3.33 -5.52 -8.16
CA GLU A 197 2.57 -5.69 -9.38
C GLU A 197 1.16 -5.15 -9.19
N TYR A 198 0.74 -4.30 -10.10
CA TYR A 198 -0.65 -3.89 -10.26
C TYR A 198 -1.03 -4.01 -11.74
N TYR A 199 -2.10 -4.75 -12.00
CA TYR A 199 -2.62 -4.93 -13.36
C TYR A 199 -3.81 -4.04 -13.58
N TRP A 200 -3.83 -3.33 -14.71
CA TRP A 200 -4.91 -2.44 -15.11
C TRP A 200 -6.29 -3.08 -14.93
N GLU A 201 -7.22 -2.32 -14.38
CA GLU A 201 -8.60 -2.71 -14.14
C GLU A 201 -9.55 -1.85 -14.97
N TYR A 202 -10.56 -2.46 -15.56
CA TYR A 202 -11.57 -1.76 -16.36
C TYR A 202 -12.28 -0.64 -15.57
N ASP A 203 -12.62 -0.91 -14.32
CA ASP A 203 -13.33 0.03 -13.46
C ASP A 203 -12.45 1.20 -12.96
N TYR A 204 -11.12 1.13 -13.21
CA TYR A 204 -10.14 2.15 -12.80
C TYR A 204 -9.19 2.50 -13.96
N PRO A 205 -9.73 2.99 -15.08
CA PRO A 205 -8.99 3.09 -16.34
C PRO A 205 -7.83 4.08 -16.32
N MET A 206 -7.82 5.00 -15.35
CA MET A 206 -6.77 6.03 -15.25
C MET A 206 -5.49 5.52 -14.59
N THR A 207 -5.53 4.39 -13.89
CA THR A 207 -4.36 3.79 -13.25
C THR A 207 -3.73 2.76 -14.17
N PRO A 208 -2.50 2.95 -14.64
CA PRO A 208 -1.84 2.02 -15.57
C PRO A 208 -1.41 0.73 -14.87
N THR A 209 -1.19 -0.33 -15.64
CA THR A 209 -0.42 -1.48 -15.15
C THR A 209 0.95 -1.02 -14.70
N THR A 210 1.29 -1.34 -13.47
CA THR A 210 2.48 -0.87 -12.77
C THR A 210 3.29 -2.02 -12.23
N PHE A 211 4.57 -2.01 -12.48
CA PHE A 211 5.55 -2.90 -11.89
C PHE A 211 6.56 -2.09 -11.09
N GLY A 212 6.99 -2.61 -9.96
CA GLY A 212 7.93 -1.90 -9.11
C GLY A 212 8.88 -2.81 -8.37
N ILE A 213 10.03 -2.25 -8.02
CA ILE A 213 11.04 -2.87 -7.17
C ILE A 213 11.58 -1.82 -6.20
N ARG A 214 11.73 -2.19 -4.93
CA ARG A 214 12.43 -1.35 -3.97
C ARG A 214 13.45 -2.14 -3.18
N ASP A 215 14.57 -1.51 -2.86
CA ASP A 215 15.49 -1.90 -1.81
C ASP A 215 15.29 -1.02 -0.55
N ALA A 216 16.20 -1.06 0.40
CA ALA A 216 16.12 -0.23 1.61
C ALA A 216 16.20 1.27 1.34
N GLN A 217 16.78 1.69 0.21
CA GLN A 217 17.03 3.09 -0.11
C GLN A 217 16.30 3.57 -1.37
N PHE A 218 16.25 2.75 -2.41
CA PHE A 218 15.72 3.19 -3.70
C PHE A 218 14.47 2.43 -4.09
N LYS A 219 13.58 3.12 -4.81
CA LYS A 219 12.39 2.55 -5.45
C LYS A 219 12.39 2.89 -6.93
N TYR A 220 12.24 1.86 -7.78
CA TYR A 220 12.05 2.01 -9.21
C TYR A 220 10.64 1.55 -9.59
N ILE A 221 9.93 2.38 -10.37
CA ILE A 221 8.56 2.12 -10.82
C ILE A 221 8.54 2.17 -12.34
N ARG A 222 7.90 1.17 -12.95
CA ARG A 222 7.73 1.04 -14.38
C ARG A 222 6.26 0.86 -14.74
N TYR A 223 5.85 1.53 -15.81
CA TYR A 223 4.50 1.45 -16.37
C TYR A 223 4.48 0.61 -17.64
N HIS A 224 3.38 -0.13 -17.86
CA HIS A 224 3.15 -0.93 -19.04
C HIS A 224 1.88 -0.48 -19.76
N GLY A 225 1.93 -0.48 -21.11
CA GLY A 225 0.78 -0.15 -21.95
C GLY A 225 0.51 1.34 -22.15
N ILE A 226 1.32 2.20 -21.56
CA ILE A 226 1.24 3.66 -21.72
C ILE A 226 2.61 4.24 -22.12
N TRP A 227 2.56 5.38 -22.84
CA TRP A 227 3.75 6.20 -23.10
C TRP A 227 3.89 7.22 -21.97
N ASP A 228 4.52 6.82 -20.90
CA ASP A 228 4.74 7.70 -19.76
C ASP A 228 6.11 7.46 -19.14
N ARG A 229 6.47 8.35 -18.24
CA ARG A 229 7.77 8.35 -17.59
C ARG A 229 7.79 7.32 -16.47
N ASN A 230 8.80 6.45 -16.46
CA ASN A 230 9.11 5.62 -15.30
C ASN A 230 9.63 6.49 -14.16
N GLU A 231 9.80 5.90 -12.97
CA GLU A 231 10.19 6.65 -11.79
C GLU A 231 11.34 5.97 -11.05
N LEU A 232 12.23 6.79 -10.47
CA LEU A 232 13.20 6.37 -9.48
C LEU A 232 13.21 7.36 -8.33
N TYR A 233 13.11 6.87 -7.11
CA TYR A 233 13.16 7.68 -5.89
C TYR A 233 14.23 7.19 -4.93
N ASP A 234 14.91 8.13 -4.23
CA ASP A 234 15.81 7.86 -3.12
C ASP A 234 15.03 8.04 -1.81
N LEU A 235 14.44 6.98 -1.30
CA LEU A 235 13.55 7.00 -0.13
C LEU A 235 14.24 7.45 1.16
N GLN A 236 15.57 7.39 1.22
CA GLN A 236 16.33 7.85 2.37
C GLN A 236 16.45 9.39 2.39
N ASN A 237 16.64 10.02 1.23
CA ASN A 237 16.81 11.47 1.10
C ASN A 237 15.52 12.18 0.66
N ASP A 238 14.58 11.44 0.08
CA ASP A 238 13.28 11.90 -0.40
C ASP A 238 12.17 10.90 -0.02
N PRO A 239 11.85 10.78 1.28
CA PRO A 239 10.88 9.80 1.78
C PRO A 239 9.45 10.06 1.31
N HIS A 240 9.18 11.22 0.72
CA HIS A 240 7.89 11.59 0.15
C HIS A 240 7.82 11.42 -1.37
N GLU A 241 8.85 10.86 -1.99
CA GLU A 241 8.87 10.58 -3.43
C GLU A 241 8.55 11.83 -4.28
N MET A 242 9.10 12.98 -3.87
CA MET A 242 8.87 14.28 -4.50
C MET A 242 9.64 14.43 -5.81
N TYR A 243 10.89 13.94 -5.86
CA TYR A 243 11.83 14.21 -6.93
C TYR A 243 12.16 12.93 -7.72
N ASN A 244 11.51 12.77 -8.88
CA ASN A 244 11.79 11.63 -9.76
C ASN A 244 13.20 11.75 -10.38
N LEU A 245 14.07 10.80 -10.07
CA LEU A 245 15.47 10.74 -10.49
C LEU A 245 15.68 9.97 -11.81
N ILE A 246 14.62 9.62 -12.52
CA ILE A 246 14.68 8.75 -13.72
C ILE A 246 15.59 9.30 -14.84
N GLU A 247 15.66 10.62 -14.98
CA GLU A 247 16.50 11.29 -15.98
C GLU A 247 17.89 11.68 -15.43
N SER A 248 18.19 11.38 -14.17
CA SER A 248 19.47 11.73 -13.55
C SER A 248 20.62 10.90 -14.13
N PRO A 249 21.66 11.53 -14.74
CA PRO A 249 22.81 10.80 -15.27
C PRO A 249 23.56 10.00 -14.19
N LYS A 250 23.56 10.47 -12.95
CA LYS A 250 24.19 9.83 -11.79
C LYS A 250 23.56 8.48 -11.45
N HIS A 251 22.29 8.29 -11.75
CA HIS A 251 21.52 7.11 -11.33
C HIS A 251 21.25 6.10 -12.45
N GLN A 252 21.75 6.32 -13.70
CA GLN A 252 21.44 5.44 -14.83
C GLN A 252 21.89 4.00 -14.62
N SER A 253 23.06 3.77 -14.00
CA SER A 253 23.52 2.42 -13.69
C SER A 253 22.61 1.71 -12.68
N ARG A 254 22.10 2.42 -11.68
CA ARG A 254 21.14 1.91 -10.69
C ARG A 254 19.80 1.57 -11.34
N ILE A 255 19.26 2.48 -12.15
CA ILE A 255 18.02 2.27 -12.89
C ILE A 255 18.12 0.98 -13.73
N LYS A 256 19.22 0.80 -14.44
CA LYS A 256 19.45 -0.40 -15.25
C LYS A 256 19.48 -1.66 -14.36
N ALA A 257 20.24 -1.65 -13.28
CA ALA A 257 20.36 -2.80 -12.38
C ALA A 257 19.02 -3.17 -11.71
N MET A 258 18.24 -2.18 -11.25
CA MET A 258 16.91 -2.42 -10.67
C MET A 258 15.92 -2.92 -11.71
N ALA A 259 15.95 -2.38 -12.93
CA ALA A 259 15.12 -2.86 -14.03
C ALA A 259 15.43 -4.31 -14.40
N GLU A 260 16.71 -4.69 -14.50
CA GLU A 260 17.13 -6.07 -14.76
C GLU A 260 16.58 -7.03 -13.68
N LYS A 261 16.79 -6.70 -12.39
CA LYS A 261 16.25 -7.51 -11.28
C LYS A 261 14.72 -7.60 -11.30
N LEU A 262 14.02 -6.52 -11.63
CA LEU A 262 12.56 -6.53 -11.76
C LEU A 262 12.13 -7.48 -12.87
N TYR A 263 12.78 -7.46 -14.01
CA TYR A 263 12.45 -8.37 -15.12
C TYR A 263 12.78 -9.82 -14.83
N ASP A 264 13.91 -10.11 -14.20
CA ASP A 264 14.28 -11.46 -13.77
C ASP A 264 13.22 -12.04 -12.81
N TRP A 265 12.74 -11.19 -11.88
CA TRP A 265 11.68 -11.60 -10.96
C TRP A 265 10.34 -11.82 -11.68
N LEU A 266 9.91 -10.91 -12.57
CA LEU A 266 8.69 -11.06 -13.36
C LEU A 266 8.73 -12.32 -14.24
N ASP A 267 9.88 -12.65 -14.83
CA ASP A 267 10.04 -13.88 -15.63
C ASP A 267 9.91 -15.12 -14.75
N SER A 268 10.55 -15.13 -13.58
CA SER A 268 10.53 -16.26 -12.65
C SER A 268 9.15 -16.53 -12.03
N THR A 269 8.30 -15.50 -11.93
CA THR A 269 6.95 -15.58 -11.32
C THR A 269 5.80 -15.61 -12.34
N ASN A 270 6.10 -15.69 -13.64
CA ASN A 270 5.14 -15.52 -14.74
C ASN A 270 4.47 -14.13 -14.79
N GLY A 271 4.98 -13.14 -14.09
CA GLY A 271 4.49 -11.76 -14.08
C GLY A 271 4.65 -11.03 -15.43
N MET A 272 5.42 -11.59 -16.37
CA MET A 272 5.49 -11.14 -17.75
C MET A 272 4.20 -11.39 -18.55
N GLN A 273 3.30 -12.21 -18.01
CA GLN A 273 2.03 -12.54 -18.65
C GLN A 273 0.92 -11.69 -18.04
N ILE A 274 0.48 -10.67 -18.79
CA ILE A 274 -0.66 -9.85 -18.36
C ILE A 274 -1.92 -10.72 -18.37
N PRO A 275 -2.64 -10.84 -17.25
CA PRO A 275 -3.83 -11.69 -17.17
C PRO A 275 -4.96 -11.10 -18.03
N LEU A 276 -5.20 -11.72 -19.18
CA LEU A 276 -6.30 -11.37 -20.06
C LEU A 276 -7.60 -12.05 -19.59
N LYS A 277 -8.63 -11.25 -19.34
CA LYS A 277 -9.98 -11.78 -19.01
C LYS A 277 -10.82 -11.86 -20.28
N ARG A 278 -11.44 -13.01 -20.54
CA ARG A 278 -12.35 -13.19 -21.69
C ARG A 278 -13.63 -12.38 -21.55
N THR A 279 -14.08 -12.21 -20.32
CA THR A 279 -15.28 -11.42 -20.00
C THR A 279 -14.95 -10.49 -18.87
N VAL A 280 -15.19 -9.20 -19.09
CA VAL A 280 -15.15 -8.20 -18.04
C VAL A 280 -16.56 -8.12 -17.46
N LYS A 281 -16.75 -8.64 -16.25
CA LYS A 281 -17.98 -8.33 -15.49
C LYS A 281 -17.79 -6.94 -14.92
N HIS A 282 -18.70 -6.04 -15.27
CA HIS A 282 -18.77 -4.75 -14.66
C HIS A 282 -18.93 -4.90 -13.14
N ARG A 283 -18.26 -4.11 -12.35
CA ARG A 283 -18.44 -4.06 -10.88
C ARG A 283 -19.91 -3.78 -10.51
N TRP A 284 -20.62 -3.09 -11.40
CA TRP A 284 -22.04 -2.71 -11.34
C TRP A 284 -22.90 -3.48 -12.36
N GLY A 285 -22.38 -4.56 -12.94
CA GLY A 285 -22.91 -5.22 -14.12
C GLY A 285 -24.33 -5.74 -14.03
N ASP A 286 -24.83 -5.92 -12.81
CA ASP A 286 -26.24 -6.31 -12.62
C ASP A 286 -27.20 -5.10 -12.55
N PHE A 287 -26.69 -3.87 -12.60
CA PHE A 287 -27.46 -2.63 -12.52
C PHE A 287 -27.56 -1.86 -13.85
N LEU A 288 -26.76 -2.23 -14.84
CA LEU A 288 -26.81 -1.62 -16.17
C LEU A 288 -27.71 -2.51 -17.05
N HIS A 289 -28.92 -2.05 -17.30
CA HIS A 289 -29.80 -2.67 -18.27
C HIS A 289 -29.15 -2.60 -19.67
N PRO A 290 -29.18 -3.69 -20.48
CA PRO A 290 -28.61 -3.68 -21.83
C PRO A 290 -29.10 -2.55 -22.74
N ASP A 291 -30.23 -1.97 -22.43
CA ASP A 291 -30.89 -0.90 -23.20
C ASP A 291 -30.47 0.53 -22.78
N GLN A 292 -29.42 0.67 -21.96
CA GLN A 292 -28.91 1.96 -21.49
C GLN A 292 -27.62 2.40 -22.17
N TYR A 293 -27.25 1.77 -23.32
CA TYR A 293 -26.15 2.19 -24.19
C TYR A 293 -26.66 2.69 -25.53
#